data_60d2a18e51c6c76141a10a40f5d7e017
#
_entry.id   60d2a18e51c6c76141a10a40f5d7e017
#
_cell.length_a   1.000
_cell.length_b   1.000
_cell.length_c   1.000
_cell.angle_alpha   90.00
_cell.angle_beta   90.00
_cell.angle_gamma   90.00
#
_symmetry.space_group_name_H-M   'P 1'
#
loop_
_entity.id
_entity.type
_entity.pdbx_description
1 polymer ?
#
loop_
_entity_poly.entity_id
_entity_poly.type
_entity_poly.pdbx_seq_one_letter_code
_entity_poly.pdbx_strand_id
1 'polypeptide(L)'
;MAHIYIALVDTPGFFASLIRHYLGQKYVHVVLSLDEQLSEAYSFGRRNPYIPLIAGFEREWSRQIAGAFPTAEYRICELDCTGEQKEAIRERLHKDYKNRFHMHYAAAGLLALLCHRKFYLKNQYTCSSYLAEVLGEQGIFISEKHFSLVTPKAVSYTHLRAHETGAYL
;
A
#
# COMPACT_ATOMS: atom_id res chain seq x y z
N MET A 1 -17.33 15.47 6.10
CA MET A 1 -16.73 14.18 5.78
C MET A 1 -15.29 14.46 5.35
N ALA A 2 -14.36 13.65 5.76
CA ALA A 2 -12.99 13.69 5.30
C ALA A 2 -12.73 12.49 4.41
N HIS A 3 -11.67 12.53 3.62
CA HIS A 3 -11.31 11.44 2.71
C HIS A 3 -9.83 11.11 2.87
N ILE A 4 -9.53 9.84 2.71
CA ILE A 4 -8.19 9.31 2.47
C ILE A 4 -8.19 8.59 1.13
N TYR A 5 -7.02 8.35 0.57
CA TYR A 5 -6.90 7.81 -0.78
C TYR A 5 -6.00 6.58 -0.78
N ILE A 6 -6.39 5.61 -1.58
CA ILE A 6 -5.64 4.38 -1.77
C ILE A 6 -5.25 4.29 -3.24
N ALA A 7 -3.96 4.33 -3.53
CA ALA A 7 -3.48 4.10 -4.87
C ALA A 7 -3.09 2.63 -5.06
N LEU A 8 -3.71 2.00 -6.03
CA LEU A 8 -3.34 0.68 -6.53
C LEU A 8 -2.37 0.89 -7.68
N VAL A 9 -1.19 0.30 -7.59
CA VAL A 9 -0.11 0.58 -8.53
C VAL A 9 0.30 -0.69 -9.26
N ASP A 10 0.38 -0.60 -10.59
CA ASP A 10 0.99 -1.60 -11.44
C ASP A 10 2.40 -1.13 -11.83
N THR A 11 3.41 -1.66 -11.15
CA THR A 11 4.81 -1.34 -11.45
C THR A 11 5.46 -2.47 -12.25
N PRO A 12 6.33 -2.15 -13.23
CA PRO A 12 7.12 -3.16 -13.90
C PRO A 12 8.20 -3.75 -12.98
N GLY A 13 8.71 -4.94 -13.32
CA GLY A 13 9.83 -5.60 -12.67
C GLY A 13 9.56 -7.05 -12.31
N PHE A 14 10.65 -7.78 -12.06
CA PHE A 14 10.61 -9.23 -11.83
C PHE A 14 9.70 -9.63 -10.66
N PHE A 15 9.85 -8.98 -9.50
CA PHE A 15 8.99 -9.26 -8.32
C PHE A 15 7.53 -8.92 -8.57
N ALA A 16 7.26 -7.82 -9.25
CA ALA A 16 5.91 -7.45 -9.64
C ALA A 16 5.29 -8.49 -10.58
N SER A 17 6.05 -8.99 -11.54
CA SER A 17 5.62 -10.05 -12.46
C SER A 17 5.34 -11.36 -11.72
N LEU A 18 6.18 -11.72 -10.75
CA LEU A 18 5.98 -12.90 -9.91
C LEU A 18 4.67 -12.79 -9.11
N ILE A 19 4.45 -11.66 -8.44
CA ILE A 19 3.23 -11.41 -7.66
C ILE A 19 2.00 -11.44 -8.57
N ARG A 20 2.05 -10.80 -9.76
CA ARG A 20 0.97 -10.85 -10.76
C ARG A 20 0.61 -12.27 -11.15
N HIS A 21 1.63 -13.06 -11.46
CA HIS A 21 1.42 -14.45 -11.88
C HIS A 21 0.77 -15.28 -10.78
N TYR A 22 1.31 -15.23 -9.55
CA TYR A 22 0.81 -16.03 -8.44
C TYR A 22 -0.55 -15.58 -7.90
N LEU A 23 -0.79 -14.28 -7.82
CA LEU A 23 -2.05 -13.76 -7.26
C LEU A 23 -3.13 -13.52 -8.32
N GLY A 24 -2.79 -13.65 -9.61
CA GLY A 24 -3.72 -13.44 -10.72
C GLY A 24 -4.35 -12.04 -10.71
N GLN A 25 -3.52 -11.00 -10.48
CA GLN A 25 -3.99 -9.63 -10.31
C GLN A 25 -3.12 -8.63 -11.08
N LYS A 26 -3.73 -7.54 -11.57
CA LYS A 26 -3.02 -6.46 -12.27
C LYS A 26 -2.17 -5.63 -11.29
N TYR A 27 -2.80 -5.12 -10.25
CA TYR A 27 -2.14 -4.24 -9.28
C TYR A 27 -1.39 -5.05 -8.24
N VAL A 28 -0.11 -4.75 -8.08
CA VAL A 28 0.81 -5.51 -7.22
C VAL A 28 1.30 -4.70 -6.01
N HIS A 29 0.99 -3.41 -5.97
CA HIS A 29 1.41 -2.51 -4.92
C HIS A 29 0.26 -1.61 -4.47
N VAL A 30 0.28 -1.23 -3.19
CA VAL A 30 -0.75 -0.39 -2.57
C VAL A 30 -0.07 0.72 -1.80
N VAL A 31 -0.58 1.94 -1.98
CA VAL A 31 -0.12 3.16 -1.34
C VAL A 31 -1.27 3.79 -0.58
N LEU A 32 -1.05 4.24 0.64
CA LEU A 32 -2.01 5.02 1.42
C LEU A 32 -1.64 6.49 1.34
N SER A 33 -2.58 7.34 0.94
CA SER A 33 -2.37 8.78 0.83
C SER A 33 -3.41 9.57 1.63
N LEU A 34 -2.99 10.71 2.13
CA LEU A 34 -3.85 11.67 2.82
C LEU A 34 -4.47 12.70 1.87
N ASP A 35 -4.03 12.72 0.62
CA ASP A 35 -4.55 13.60 -0.44
C ASP A 35 -4.63 12.87 -1.78
N GLU A 36 -5.51 13.36 -2.65
CA GLU A 36 -5.78 12.79 -3.97
C GLU A 36 -4.56 12.87 -4.91
N GLN A 37 -3.73 13.90 -4.75
CA GLN A 37 -2.57 14.15 -5.59
C GLN A 37 -1.35 13.27 -5.20
N LEU A 38 -1.51 12.40 -4.19
CA LEU A 38 -0.44 11.57 -3.64
C LEU A 38 0.78 12.37 -3.17
N SER A 39 0.56 13.60 -2.71
CA SER A 39 1.64 14.46 -2.21
C SER A 39 2.09 14.05 -0.80
N GLU A 40 1.19 13.47 -0.02
CA GLU A 40 1.47 12.89 1.29
C GLU A 40 1.04 11.41 1.30
N ALA A 41 1.86 10.57 0.69
CA ALA A 41 1.59 9.17 0.47
C ALA A 41 2.68 8.26 1.05
N TYR A 42 2.27 7.10 1.56
CA TYR A 42 3.16 6.16 2.26
C TYR A 42 2.85 4.73 1.88
N SER A 43 3.89 3.90 1.83
CA SER A 43 3.74 2.47 1.61
C SER A 43 4.88 1.63 2.18
N PHE A 44 4.68 0.32 2.17
CA PHE A 44 5.77 -0.65 2.28
C PHE A 44 6.22 -1.07 0.89
N GLY A 45 7.32 -0.51 0.45
CA GLY A 45 7.85 -0.72 -0.90
C GLY A 45 9.37 -0.65 -0.95
N ARG A 46 9.90 -0.53 -2.15
CA ARG A 46 11.33 -0.35 -2.37
C ARG A 46 11.75 1.04 -1.89
N ARG A 47 12.77 1.11 -1.05
CA ARG A 47 13.38 2.38 -0.62
C ARG A 47 14.10 3.10 -1.75
N ASN A 48 14.57 2.32 -2.70
CA ASN A 48 15.18 2.83 -3.92
C ASN A 48 14.60 2.06 -5.11
N PRO A 49 14.02 2.73 -6.11
CA PRO A 49 13.44 2.09 -7.30
C PRO A 49 14.44 1.18 -8.03
N TYR A 50 15.72 1.51 -7.97
CA TYR A 50 16.81 0.79 -8.66
C TYR A 50 17.38 -0.37 -7.85
N ILE A 51 17.12 -0.47 -6.53
CA ILE A 51 17.65 -1.52 -5.66
C ILE A 51 16.48 -2.32 -5.05
N PRO A 52 16.08 -3.43 -5.69
CA PRO A 52 14.86 -4.16 -5.29
C PRO A 52 14.94 -4.85 -3.93
N LEU A 53 16.16 -5.11 -3.42
CA LEU A 53 16.37 -5.84 -2.16
C LEU A 53 16.22 -4.95 -0.92
N ILE A 54 16.27 -3.63 -1.06
CA ILE A 54 16.12 -2.70 0.05
C ILE A 54 14.69 -2.19 0.06
N ALA A 55 13.86 -2.83 0.87
CA ALA A 55 12.44 -2.51 0.99
C ALA A 55 12.05 -2.28 2.47
N GLY A 56 11.10 -1.39 2.69
CA GLY A 56 10.58 -1.05 4.00
C GLY A 56 9.51 0.03 3.92
N PHE A 57 9.22 0.68 5.03
CA PHE A 57 8.26 1.76 5.07
C PHE A 57 8.88 3.05 4.55
N GLU A 58 8.26 3.66 3.55
CA GLU A 58 8.75 4.90 2.92
C GLU A 58 7.60 5.82 2.51
N ARG A 59 7.95 7.10 2.36
CA ARG A 59 7.10 8.08 1.69
C ARG A 59 7.23 7.89 0.19
N GLU A 60 6.08 7.73 -0.45
CA GLU A 60 6.01 7.59 -1.91
C GLU A 60 6.05 8.96 -2.57
N TRP A 61 6.90 9.10 -3.57
CA TRP A 61 6.96 10.27 -4.42
C TRP A 61 6.49 9.87 -5.82
N SER A 62 5.24 10.17 -6.16
CA SER A 62 4.64 9.81 -7.45
C SER A 62 5.51 10.21 -8.63
N ARG A 63 6.09 11.43 -8.59
CA ARG A 63 7.02 11.91 -9.62
C ARG A 63 8.31 11.09 -9.75
N GLN A 64 8.83 10.60 -8.64
CA GLN A 64 10.04 9.76 -8.63
C GLN A 64 9.76 8.37 -9.21
N ILE A 65 8.58 7.82 -8.89
CA ILE A 65 8.15 6.53 -9.43
C ILE A 65 7.83 6.66 -10.92
N ALA A 66 7.11 7.69 -11.34
CA ALA A 66 6.83 7.95 -12.75
C ALA A 66 8.12 8.16 -13.57
N GLY A 67 9.13 8.84 -12.99
CA GLY A 67 10.44 8.99 -13.64
C GLY A 67 11.23 7.69 -13.74
N ALA A 68 11.15 6.82 -12.71
CA ALA A 68 11.84 5.52 -12.70
C ALA A 68 11.08 4.44 -13.51
N PHE A 69 9.76 4.54 -13.56
CA PHE A 69 8.86 3.59 -14.22
C PHE A 69 7.80 4.33 -15.05
N PRO A 70 8.13 4.82 -16.24
CA PRO A 70 7.20 5.60 -17.08
C PRO A 70 5.92 4.84 -17.48
N THR A 71 5.94 3.50 -17.38
CA THR A 71 4.78 2.63 -17.68
C THR A 71 3.99 2.21 -16.46
N ALA A 72 4.28 2.77 -15.28
CA ALA A 72 3.51 2.48 -14.07
C ALA A 72 2.09 3.07 -14.20
N GLU A 73 1.09 2.25 -13.92
CA GLU A 73 -0.30 2.68 -13.90
C GLU A 73 -0.80 2.79 -12.46
N TYR A 74 -1.57 3.86 -12.20
CA TYR A 74 -2.18 4.12 -10.91
C TYR A 74 -3.70 4.10 -11.03
N ARG A 75 -4.36 3.44 -10.09
CA ARG A 75 -5.79 3.57 -9.85
C ARG A 75 -5.98 4.15 -8.46
N ILE A 76 -6.42 5.40 -8.40
CA ILE A 76 -6.67 6.10 -7.14
C ILE A 76 -8.12 5.84 -6.73
N CYS A 77 -8.30 5.40 -5.50
CA CYS A 77 -9.59 5.11 -4.90
C CYS A 77 -9.76 6.01 -3.67
N GLU A 78 -10.92 6.67 -3.59
CA GLU A 78 -11.30 7.48 -2.43
C GLU A 78 -12.00 6.61 -1.39
N LEU A 79 -11.71 6.85 -0.12
CA LEU A 79 -12.31 6.22 1.04
C LEU A 79 -12.81 7.27 2.02
N ASP A 80 -14.11 7.24 2.30
CA ASP A 80 -14.74 8.14 3.27
C ASP A 80 -14.28 7.82 4.69
N CYS A 81 -13.98 8.85 5.47
CA CYS A 81 -13.64 8.74 6.88
C CYS A 81 -14.10 9.98 7.66
N THR A 82 -14.00 9.93 8.98
CA THR A 82 -14.18 11.11 9.82
C THR A 82 -12.89 11.94 9.86
N GLY A 83 -13.00 13.21 10.26
CA GLY A 83 -11.81 14.05 10.48
C GLY A 83 -10.88 13.46 11.55
N GLU A 84 -11.46 12.89 12.61
CA GLU A 84 -10.70 12.23 13.69
C GLU A 84 -9.94 11.00 13.20
N GLN A 85 -10.59 10.14 12.39
CA GLN A 85 -9.95 8.98 11.77
C GLN A 85 -8.81 9.39 10.87
N LYS A 86 -9.01 10.42 10.02
CA LYS A 86 -7.95 10.93 9.14
C LYS A 86 -6.75 11.45 9.92
N GLU A 87 -6.99 12.17 11.01
CA GLU A 87 -5.90 12.70 11.83
C GLU A 87 -5.15 11.56 12.55
N ALA A 88 -5.86 10.60 13.13
CA ALA A 88 -5.24 9.44 13.76
C ALA A 88 -4.39 8.62 12.76
N ILE A 89 -4.88 8.45 11.53
CA ILE A 89 -4.10 7.82 10.44
C ILE A 89 -2.86 8.65 10.14
N ARG A 90 -2.95 9.98 10.01
CA ARG A 90 -1.82 10.87 9.78
C ARG A 90 -0.76 10.73 10.88
N GLU A 91 -1.17 10.81 12.13
CA GLU A 91 -0.26 10.66 13.27
C GLU A 91 0.47 9.31 13.26
N ARG A 92 -0.26 8.21 12.95
CA ARG A 92 0.32 6.88 12.82
C ARG A 92 1.35 6.82 11.69
N LEU A 93 1.03 7.36 10.50
CA LEU A 93 1.94 7.40 9.36
C LEU A 93 3.21 8.22 9.67
N HIS A 94 3.08 9.38 10.30
CA HIS A 94 4.21 10.21 10.69
C HIS A 94 5.09 9.55 11.75
N LYS A 95 4.49 8.89 12.76
CA LYS A 95 5.22 8.12 13.77
C LYS A 95 6.02 6.99 13.12
N ASP A 96 5.39 6.24 12.24
CA ASP A 96 6.02 5.11 11.57
C ASP A 96 7.11 5.58 10.60
N TYR A 97 6.91 6.72 9.92
CA TYR A 97 7.94 7.30 9.06
C TYR A 97 9.18 7.77 9.84
N LYS A 98 9.01 8.31 11.05
CA LYS A 98 10.14 8.61 11.94
C LYS A 98 10.91 7.36 12.33
N ASN A 99 10.22 6.22 12.46
CA ASN A 99 10.79 4.93 12.85
C ASN A 99 11.07 3.99 11.66
N ARG A 100 11.01 4.49 10.43
CA ARG A 100 11.04 3.67 9.21
C ARG A 100 12.24 2.74 9.06
N PHE A 101 13.39 3.09 9.63
CA PHE A 101 14.58 2.25 9.57
C PHE A 101 14.48 0.97 10.40
N HIS A 102 13.52 0.91 11.34
CA HIS A 102 13.18 -0.28 12.12
C HIS A 102 11.97 -1.04 11.55
N MET A 103 11.44 -0.58 10.42
CA MET A 103 10.31 -1.20 9.74
C MET A 103 10.78 -1.86 8.44
N HIS A 104 10.53 -3.15 8.32
CA HIS A 104 11.08 -3.97 7.24
C HIS A 104 9.97 -4.59 6.40
N TYR A 105 10.26 -4.81 5.13
CA TYR A 105 9.34 -5.53 4.26
C TYR A 105 9.26 -7.01 4.67
N ALA A 106 8.05 -7.52 4.83
CA ALA A 106 7.79 -8.90 5.24
C ALA A 106 7.93 -9.87 4.05
N ALA A 107 9.15 -10.15 3.59
CA ALA A 107 9.37 -11.10 2.50
C ALA A 107 8.87 -12.51 2.84
N ALA A 108 9.11 -12.97 4.09
CA ALA A 108 8.55 -14.23 4.59
C ALA A 108 7.01 -14.17 4.69
N GLY A 109 6.45 -12.99 5.00
CA GLY A 109 5.02 -12.74 5.00
C GLY A 109 4.38 -12.89 3.61
N LEU A 110 5.09 -12.49 2.57
CA LEU A 110 4.64 -12.70 1.20
C LEU A 110 4.56 -14.20 0.85
N LEU A 111 5.56 -15.00 1.24
CA LEU A 111 5.52 -16.45 1.07
C LEU A 111 4.38 -17.09 1.88
N ALA A 112 4.19 -16.66 3.12
CA ALA A 112 3.08 -17.14 3.95
C ALA A 112 1.72 -16.78 3.34
N LEU A 113 1.58 -15.58 2.77
CA LEU A 113 0.39 -15.13 2.05
C LEU A 113 0.07 -16.05 0.85
N LEU A 114 1.08 -16.42 0.06
CA LEU A 114 0.92 -17.38 -1.05
C LEU A 114 0.46 -18.76 -0.56
N CYS A 115 0.86 -19.16 0.65
CA CYS A 115 0.41 -20.39 1.31
C CYS A 115 -0.89 -20.23 2.10
N HIS A 116 -1.58 -19.10 2.01
CA HIS A 116 -2.78 -18.76 2.79
C HIS A 116 -2.58 -18.88 4.32
N ARG A 117 -1.37 -18.65 4.80
CA ARG A 117 -1.03 -18.70 6.23
C ARG A 117 -0.85 -17.28 6.79
N LYS A 118 -1.39 -17.07 8.00
CA LYS A 118 -1.15 -15.83 8.75
C LYS A 118 0.34 -15.73 9.09
N PHE A 119 0.89 -14.56 8.87
CA PHE A 119 2.27 -14.25 9.24
C PHE A 119 2.32 -12.84 9.83
N TYR A 120 2.87 -12.74 11.01
CA TYR A 120 3.09 -11.45 11.63
C TYR A 120 4.39 -11.50 12.43
N LEU A 121 5.28 -10.60 12.13
CA LEU A 121 6.41 -10.22 12.97
C LEU A 121 6.35 -8.72 13.20
N LYS A 122 6.68 -8.30 14.41
CA LYS A 122 6.66 -6.89 14.79
C LYS A 122 7.48 -6.05 13.80
N ASN A 123 6.90 -4.94 13.34
CA ASN A 123 7.50 -4.02 12.38
C ASN A 123 7.82 -4.65 11.00
N GLN A 124 7.15 -5.74 10.63
CA GLN A 124 7.29 -6.35 9.31
C GLN A 124 5.93 -6.44 8.61
N TYR A 125 5.84 -5.81 7.46
CA TYR A 125 4.60 -5.71 6.69
C TYR A 125 4.83 -5.87 5.19
N THR A 126 3.80 -6.31 4.49
CA THR A 126 3.63 -6.04 3.06
C THR A 126 2.87 -4.71 2.89
N CYS A 127 2.82 -4.15 1.69
CA CYS A 127 2.09 -2.90 1.44
C CYS A 127 0.60 -3.00 1.83
N SER A 128 -0.06 -4.09 1.45
CA SER A 128 -1.48 -4.30 1.75
C SER A 128 -1.77 -4.68 3.20
N SER A 129 -0.86 -5.40 3.86
CA SER A 129 -1.05 -5.75 5.28
C SER A 129 -0.89 -4.53 6.18
N TYR A 130 0.04 -3.63 5.88
CA TYR A 130 0.19 -2.37 6.60
C TYR A 130 -1.06 -1.49 6.45
N LEU A 131 -1.51 -1.31 5.21
CA LEU A 131 -2.75 -0.57 4.95
C LEU A 131 -3.92 -1.12 5.77
N ALA A 132 -4.11 -2.45 5.74
CA ALA A 132 -5.22 -3.10 6.44
C ALA A 132 -5.13 -2.94 7.97
N GLU A 133 -3.92 -2.95 8.55
CA GLU A 133 -3.73 -2.73 9.97
C GLU A 133 -4.02 -1.28 10.35
N VAL A 134 -3.43 -0.30 9.66
CA VAL A 134 -3.62 1.14 9.95
C VAL A 134 -5.09 1.53 9.85
N LEU A 135 -5.79 1.07 8.82
CA LEU A 135 -7.22 1.35 8.68
C LEU A 135 -8.05 0.61 9.72
N GLY A 136 -7.72 -0.65 9.99
CA GLY A 136 -8.39 -1.47 11.01
C GLY A 136 -8.31 -0.89 12.42
N GLU A 137 -7.20 -0.24 12.79
CA GLU A 137 -7.04 0.50 14.05
C GLU A 137 -8.06 1.65 14.19
N GLN A 138 -8.54 2.17 13.06
CA GLN A 138 -9.55 3.22 13.02
C GLN A 138 -10.97 2.69 12.77
N GLY A 139 -11.16 1.36 12.85
CA GLY A 139 -12.46 0.73 12.59
C GLY A 139 -12.86 0.70 11.11
N ILE A 140 -11.94 0.98 10.20
CA ILE A 140 -12.15 0.93 8.76
C ILE A 140 -11.64 -0.42 8.23
N PHE A 141 -12.55 -1.36 7.98
CA PHE A 141 -12.20 -2.70 7.54
C PHE A 141 -12.32 -2.84 6.03
N ILE A 142 -11.19 -3.03 5.35
CA ILE A 142 -11.12 -3.29 3.91
C ILE A 142 -11.29 -4.77 3.54
N SER A 143 -11.30 -5.66 4.53
CA SER A 143 -11.51 -7.09 4.36
C SER A 143 -11.88 -7.72 5.70
N GLU A 144 -12.69 -8.78 5.69
CA GLU A 144 -12.97 -9.61 6.87
C GLU A 144 -11.77 -10.51 7.27
N LYS A 145 -10.78 -10.61 6.39
CA LYS A 145 -9.58 -11.41 6.64
C LYS A 145 -8.66 -10.72 7.63
N HIS A 146 -7.85 -11.53 8.33
CA HIS A 146 -6.74 -11.00 9.11
C HIS A 146 -5.85 -10.11 8.24
N PHE A 147 -5.37 -8.98 8.76
CA PHE A 147 -4.63 -7.97 7.98
C PHE A 147 -3.45 -8.58 7.19
N SER A 148 -2.75 -9.57 7.75
CA SER A 148 -1.62 -10.23 7.08
C SER A 148 -2.00 -11.07 5.85
N LEU A 149 -3.29 -11.33 5.65
CA LEU A 149 -3.84 -12.05 4.49
C LEU A 149 -4.50 -11.12 3.46
N VAL A 150 -4.44 -9.82 3.69
CA VAL A 150 -4.97 -8.83 2.74
C VAL A 150 -4.01 -8.66 1.58
N THR A 151 -4.54 -8.81 0.37
CA THR A 151 -3.80 -8.62 -0.89
C THR A 151 -4.19 -7.32 -1.57
N PRO A 152 -3.39 -6.78 -2.48
CA PRO A 152 -3.78 -5.65 -3.32
C PRO A 152 -5.10 -5.90 -4.08
N LYS A 153 -5.34 -7.16 -4.49
CA LYS A 153 -6.61 -7.58 -5.11
C LYS A 153 -7.79 -7.44 -4.14
N ALA A 154 -7.63 -7.84 -2.87
CA ALA A 154 -8.69 -7.66 -1.88
C ALA A 154 -9.02 -6.17 -1.68
N VAL A 155 -8.00 -5.31 -1.65
CA VAL A 155 -8.17 -3.86 -1.59
C VAL A 155 -8.95 -3.32 -2.79
N SER A 156 -8.69 -3.82 -4.00
CA SER A 156 -9.36 -3.35 -5.22
C SER A 156 -10.85 -3.70 -5.30
N TYR A 157 -11.31 -4.69 -4.54
CA TYR A 157 -12.72 -5.13 -4.47
C TYR A 157 -13.51 -4.49 -3.32
N THR A 158 -12.86 -3.74 -2.43
CA THR A 158 -13.59 -2.98 -1.42
C THR A 158 -14.45 -1.92 -2.11
N HIS A 159 -15.57 -1.52 -1.49
CA HIS A 159 -16.50 -0.48 -1.98
C HIS A 159 -15.84 0.92 -1.95
N LEU A 160 -14.68 1.00 -2.57
CA LEU A 160 -13.99 2.26 -2.81
C LEU A 160 -14.68 2.97 -3.97
N ARG A 161 -15.03 4.23 -3.82
CA ARG A 161 -15.40 5.06 -4.95
C ARG A 161 -14.16 5.24 -5.82
N ALA A 162 -14.04 4.45 -6.86
CA ALA A 162 -12.97 4.57 -7.81
C ALA A 162 -13.22 5.79 -8.69
N HIS A 163 -12.41 6.82 -8.54
CA HIS A 163 -12.21 7.79 -9.61
C HIS A 163 -11.08 7.21 -10.48
N GLU A 164 -11.44 6.70 -11.65
CA GLU A 164 -10.45 6.35 -12.67
C GLU A 164 -9.86 7.65 -13.21
N THR A 165 -8.96 8.24 -12.48
CA THR A 165 -8.06 9.21 -13.04
C THR A 165 -6.96 8.42 -13.74
N GLY A 166 -7.13 8.23 -15.04
CA GLY A 166 -6.03 7.94 -15.94
C GLY A 166 -5.10 9.14 -15.93
N ALA A 167 -4.40 9.35 -14.83
CA ALA A 167 -3.43 10.40 -14.72
C ALA A 167 -2.08 9.81 -15.14
N TYR A 168 -1.70 10.11 -16.35
CA TYR A 168 -0.30 10.27 -16.69
C TYR A 168 0.20 11.47 -15.85
N LEU A 169 0.84 11.20 -14.73
CA LEU A 169 1.56 12.19 -13.95
C LEU A 169 2.96 12.41 -14.53
#